data_d1722789e89c478c578be387355aded2
#
_entry.id   d1722789e89c478c578be387355aded2
#
_cell.length_a   1.000
_cell.length_b   1.000
_cell.length_c   1.000
_cell.angle_alpha   90.00
_cell.angle_beta   90.00
_cell.angle_gamma   90.00
#
_symmetry.space_group_name_H-M   'P 1'
#
loop_
_entity.id
_entity.type
_entity.pdbx_description
1 polymer ?
#
loop_
_entity_poly.entity_id
_entity_poly.type
_entity_poly.pdbx_seq_one_letter_code
_entity_poly.pdbx_strand_id
1 'polypeptide(L)'
;TEKNKEENLKLIEKLAYEMGFKHIKRTSPQFHDEMIAFTSQLPHVLAVALTNSDIEGRNTGEFIGDSYRDLTRIANMNEKLWSLLFLGNKENLLKVMNRFEKEFDEIKKSIEEDDEEKLQELFIKSTKRREKL
;
A
#
# COMPACT_ATOMS: atom_id res chain seq x y z
N THR A 1 21.12 -1.05 -14.63
CA THR A 1 22.40 -0.42 -14.22
C THR A 1 23.08 0.16 -15.45
N GLU A 2 23.98 1.12 -15.28
CA GLU A 2 24.79 1.72 -16.36
C GLU A 2 25.60 0.67 -17.16
N LYS A 3 25.78 -0.53 -16.60
CA LYS A 3 26.47 -1.66 -17.23
C LYS A 3 25.59 -2.48 -18.19
N ASN A 4 24.28 -2.26 -18.20
CA ASN A 4 23.37 -3.02 -19.06
C ASN A 4 23.39 -2.43 -20.48
N LYS A 5 23.65 -3.29 -21.48
CA LYS A 5 23.52 -2.88 -22.88
C LYS A 5 22.06 -2.67 -23.24
N GLU A 6 21.76 -1.63 -24.01
CA GLU A 6 20.40 -1.31 -24.46
C GLU A 6 19.73 -2.46 -25.21
N GLU A 7 20.51 -3.22 -25.99
CA GLU A 7 20.03 -4.41 -26.70
C GLU A 7 19.44 -5.46 -25.75
N ASN A 8 20.12 -5.71 -24.62
CA ASN A 8 19.66 -6.66 -23.61
C ASN A 8 18.39 -6.17 -22.91
N LEU A 9 18.26 -4.86 -22.65
CA LEU A 9 17.06 -4.28 -22.07
C LEU A 9 15.86 -4.43 -23.01
N LYS A 10 16.04 -4.14 -24.30
CA LYS A 10 14.99 -4.34 -25.31
C LYS A 10 14.59 -5.81 -25.47
N LEU A 11 15.55 -6.72 -25.36
CA LEU A 11 15.27 -8.15 -25.42
C LEU A 11 14.40 -8.61 -24.23
N ILE A 12 14.72 -8.14 -23.01
CA ILE A 12 13.94 -8.44 -21.80
C ILE A 12 12.54 -7.83 -21.91
N GLU A 13 12.41 -6.60 -22.37
CA GLU A 13 11.11 -5.98 -22.61
C GLU A 13 10.26 -6.77 -23.61
N LYS A 14 10.85 -7.15 -24.72
CA LYS A 14 10.18 -7.98 -25.73
C LYS A 14 9.69 -9.30 -25.13
N LEU A 15 10.56 -10.00 -24.39
CA LEU A 15 10.20 -11.24 -23.71
C LEU A 15 9.04 -11.04 -22.73
N ALA A 16 9.08 -9.98 -21.93
CA ALA A 16 8.00 -9.67 -20.99
C ALA A 16 6.66 -9.41 -21.73
N TYR A 17 6.66 -8.67 -22.84
CA TYR A 17 5.45 -8.49 -23.67
C TYR A 17 4.94 -9.83 -24.24
N GLU A 18 5.82 -10.69 -24.71
CA GLU A 18 5.46 -12.02 -25.22
C GLU A 18 4.88 -12.91 -24.10
N MET A 19 5.32 -12.73 -22.86
CA MET A 19 4.74 -13.38 -21.66
C MET A 19 3.39 -12.76 -21.21
N GLY A 20 2.91 -11.70 -21.85
CA GLY A 20 1.61 -11.09 -21.59
C GLY A 20 1.63 -9.90 -20.61
N PHE A 21 2.79 -9.40 -20.19
CA PHE A 21 2.87 -8.17 -19.41
C PHE A 21 2.48 -6.96 -20.29
N LYS A 22 1.46 -6.21 -19.85
CA LYS A 22 0.93 -5.08 -20.63
C LYS A 22 1.69 -3.77 -20.37
N HIS A 23 2.31 -3.64 -19.22
CA HIS A 23 2.99 -2.42 -18.80
C HIS A 23 4.38 -2.76 -18.27
N ILE A 24 5.40 -2.20 -18.91
CA ILE A 24 6.78 -2.32 -18.50
C ILE A 24 7.34 -0.93 -18.27
N LYS A 25 7.92 -0.70 -17.10
CA LYS A 25 8.52 0.60 -16.76
C LYS A 25 9.94 0.40 -16.29
N ARG A 26 10.89 1.04 -16.98
CA ARG A 26 12.26 1.15 -16.51
C ARG A 26 12.32 2.15 -15.37
N THR A 27 12.97 1.80 -14.30
CA THR A 27 13.12 2.67 -13.13
C THR A 27 14.43 2.44 -12.41
N SER A 28 14.84 3.35 -11.54
CA SER A 28 15.97 3.12 -10.64
C SER A 28 15.56 2.20 -9.48
N PRO A 29 16.48 1.42 -8.90
CA PRO A 29 16.20 0.63 -7.70
C PRO A 29 15.62 1.46 -6.57
N GLN A 30 16.16 2.66 -6.34
CA GLN A 30 15.71 3.59 -5.30
C GLN A 30 14.24 3.99 -5.49
N PHE A 31 13.88 4.41 -6.71
CA PHE A 31 12.49 4.77 -7.00
C PHE A 31 11.54 3.57 -6.93
N HIS A 32 12.00 2.39 -7.37
CA HIS A 32 11.26 1.14 -7.21
C HIS A 32 10.93 0.89 -5.73
N ASP A 33 11.93 0.96 -4.86
CA ASP A 33 11.78 0.68 -3.43
C ASP A 33 10.87 1.70 -2.74
N GLU A 34 10.93 2.98 -3.11
CA GLU A 34 9.99 4.01 -2.66
C GLU A 34 8.54 3.68 -3.08
N MET A 35 8.34 3.28 -4.33
CA MET A 35 7.01 2.94 -4.84
C MET A 35 6.45 1.68 -4.20
N ILE A 36 7.27 0.63 -4.03
CA ILE A 36 6.86 -0.62 -3.37
C ILE A 36 6.53 -0.39 -1.90
N ALA A 37 7.25 0.49 -1.21
CA ALA A 37 6.91 0.87 0.17
C ALA A 37 5.46 1.39 0.27
N PHE A 38 5.04 2.23 -0.68
CA PHE A 38 3.71 2.83 -0.67
C PHE A 38 2.63 1.92 -1.26
N THR A 39 2.90 1.27 -2.40
CA THR A 39 1.86 0.54 -3.16
C THR A 39 1.68 -0.92 -2.74
N SER A 40 2.66 -1.47 -2.02
CA SER A 40 2.65 -2.87 -1.57
C SER A 40 2.83 -3.01 -0.06
N GLN A 41 3.95 -2.52 0.50
CA GLN A 41 4.27 -2.79 1.90
C GLN A 41 3.31 -2.08 2.87
N LEU A 42 3.00 -0.81 2.66
CA LEU A 42 2.05 -0.08 3.50
C LEU A 42 0.66 -0.73 3.52
N PRO A 43 0.03 -1.13 2.40
CA PRO A 43 -1.22 -1.89 2.44
C PRO A 43 -1.17 -3.14 3.32
N HIS A 44 -0.06 -3.89 3.31
CA HIS A 44 0.10 -5.05 4.18
C HIS A 44 0.24 -4.67 5.66
N VAL A 45 0.96 -3.59 5.98
CA VAL A 45 1.01 -3.06 7.35
C VAL A 45 -0.40 -2.70 7.83
N LEU A 46 -1.19 -2.01 7.01
CA LEU A 46 -2.54 -1.60 7.35
C LEU A 46 -3.47 -2.80 7.57
N ALA A 47 -3.38 -3.81 6.70
CA ALA A 47 -4.17 -5.04 6.84
C ALA A 47 -3.87 -5.76 8.16
N VAL A 48 -2.57 -5.89 8.50
CA VAL A 48 -2.13 -6.50 9.77
C VAL A 48 -2.58 -5.66 10.96
N ALA A 49 -2.40 -4.34 10.92
CA ALA A 49 -2.79 -3.45 12.00
C ALA A 49 -4.30 -3.48 12.23
N LEU A 50 -5.10 -3.42 11.16
CA LEU A 50 -6.57 -3.53 11.24
C LEU A 50 -7.01 -4.86 11.84
N THR A 51 -6.43 -5.98 11.38
CA THR A 51 -6.76 -7.31 11.90
C THR A 51 -6.38 -7.45 13.37
N ASN A 52 -5.18 -6.98 13.76
CA ASN A 52 -4.70 -7.07 15.13
C ASN A 52 -5.40 -6.08 16.09
N SER A 53 -6.11 -5.09 15.58
CA SER A 53 -6.90 -4.17 16.41
C SER A 53 -8.24 -4.75 16.84
N ASP A 54 -8.62 -5.92 16.36
CA ASP A 54 -9.84 -6.60 16.81
C ASP A 54 -9.72 -7.06 18.27
N ILE A 55 -10.86 -7.09 18.95
CA ILE A 55 -10.94 -7.47 20.36
C ILE A 55 -11.13 -9.00 20.45
N GLU A 56 -10.22 -9.67 21.14
CA GLU A 56 -10.27 -11.11 21.34
C GLU A 56 -11.59 -11.54 22.02
N GLY A 57 -12.19 -12.63 21.49
CA GLY A 57 -13.48 -13.14 21.97
C GLY A 57 -14.70 -12.41 21.41
N ARG A 58 -14.52 -11.40 20.57
CA ARG A 58 -15.61 -10.71 19.86
C ARG A 58 -16.00 -11.53 18.62
N ASN A 59 -17.31 -11.78 18.43
CA ASN A 59 -17.80 -12.51 17.25
C ASN A 59 -17.76 -11.64 15.97
N THR A 60 -16.64 -11.00 15.71
CA THR A 60 -16.43 -10.10 14.57
C THR A 60 -16.74 -10.78 13.24
N GLY A 61 -16.44 -12.10 13.11
CA GLY A 61 -16.70 -12.89 11.92
C GLY A 61 -18.16 -12.89 11.45
N GLU A 62 -19.13 -12.70 12.36
CA GLU A 62 -20.55 -12.66 12.02
C GLU A 62 -20.99 -11.32 11.40
N PHE A 63 -20.14 -10.28 11.51
CA PHE A 63 -20.42 -8.92 11.05
C PHE A 63 -19.52 -8.47 9.88
N ILE A 64 -18.68 -9.37 9.34
CA ILE A 64 -17.73 -9.04 8.27
C ILE A 64 -18.48 -8.78 6.96
N GLY A 65 -18.46 -7.52 6.50
CA GLY A 65 -18.84 -7.12 5.14
C GLY A 65 -17.67 -7.19 4.16
N ASP A 66 -17.96 -6.85 2.89
CA ASP A 66 -16.98 -6.92 1.80
C ASP A 66 -15.78 -5.99 2.03
N SER A 67 -16.02 -4.76 2.52
CA SER A 67 -14.95 -3.79 2.78
C SER A 67 -13.91 -4.32 3.78
N TYR A 68 -14.35 -4.92 4.89
CA TYR A 68 -13.43 -5.50 5.87
C TYR A 68 -12.68 -6.69 5.29
N ARG A 69 -13.40 -7.58 4.57
CA ARG A 69 -12.82 -8.76 3.93
C ARG A 69 -11.74 -8.39 2.91
N ASP A 70 -12.01 -7.41 2.07
CA ASP A 70 -11.07 -6.95 1.04
C ASP A 70 -9.82 -6.31 1.66
N LEU A 71 -9.98 -5.45 2.67
CA LEU A 71 -8.87 -4.79 3.35
C LEU A 71 -8.00 -5.77 4.14
N THR A 72 -8.59 -6.80 4.76
CA THR A 72 -7.85 -7.73 5.63
C THR A 72 -7.36 -8.99 4.92
N ARG A 73 -7.80 -9.25 3.68
CA ARG A 73 -7.43 -10.44 2.91
C ARG A 73 -5.93 -10.69 2.84
N ILE A 74 -5.14 -9.63 2.74
CA ILE A 74 -3.68 -9.69 2.64
C ILE A 74 -2.97 -9.75 3.99
N ALA A 75 -3.69 -9.75 5.12
CA ALA A 75 -3.10 -9.93 6.45
C ALA A 75 -2.64 -11.38 6.69
N ASN A 76 -3.22 -12.36 5.97
CA ASN A 76 -2.74 -13.74 5.99
C ASN A 76 -1.49 -13.87 5.11
N MET A 77 -0.33 -13.72 5.72
CA MET A 77 0.95 -13.64 5.01
C MET A 77 2.02 -14.54 5.62
N ASN A 78 3.06 -14.84 4.84
CA ASN A 78 4.23 -15.55 5.34
C ASN A 78 5.07 -14.60 6.22
N GLU A 79 5.10 -14.87 7.52
CA GLU A 79 5.73 -14.00 8.52
C GLU A 79 7.23 -13.81 8.30
N LYS A 80 7.94 -14.85 7.86
CA LYS A 80 9.39 -14.78 7.61
C LYS A 80 9.72 -13.95 6.39
N LEU A 81 8.98 -14.16 5.30
CA LEU A 81 9.17 -13.40 4.07
C LEU A 81 8.88 -11.91 4.29
N TRP A 82 7.74 -11.58 4.88
CA TRP A 82 7.31 -10.20 5.02
C TRP A 82 8.14 -9.42 6.03
N SER A 83 8.62 -10.05 7.11
CA SER A 83 9.57 -9.39 8.01
C SER A 83 10.86 -9.01 7.31
N LEU A 84 11.40 -9.88 6.44
CA LEU A 84 12.59 -9.56 5.64
C LEU A 84 12.32 -8.42 4.65
N LEU A 85 11.16 -8.43 3.96
CA LEU A 85 10.79 -7.37 3.02
C LEU A 85 10.62 -6.01 3.70
N PHE A 86 9.98 -5.97 4.86
CA PHE A 86 9.80 -4.73 5.62
C PHE A 86 11.13 -4.18 6.14
N LEU A 87 11.96 -5.03 6.73
CA LEU A 87 13.25 -4.62 7.26
C LEU A 87 14.24 -4.26 6.16
N GLY A 88 14.18 -4.94 5.00
CA GLY A 88 15.00 -4.64 3.83
C GLY A 88 14.71 -3.29 3.19
N ASN A 89 13.49 -2.75 3.37
CA ASN A 89 13.06 -1.44 2.85
C ASN A 89 12.62 -0.49 3.97
N LYS A 90 13.19 -0.66 5.15
CA LYS A 90 12.78 -0.01 6.41
C LYS A 90 12.61 1.50 6.31
N GLU A 91 13.59 2.19 5.73
CA GLU A 91 13.59 3.66 5.68
C GLU A 91 12.44 4.21 4.84
N ASN A 92 12.20 3.62 3.65
CA ASN A 92 11.11 4.01 2.78
C ASN A 92 9.76 3.65 3.39
N LEU A 93 9.64 2.46 3.99
CA LEU A 93 8.42 2.04 4.66
C LEU A 93 8.05 2.97 5.82
N LEU A 94 9.00 3.32 6.69
CA LEU A 94 8.75 4.27 7.78
C LEU A 94 8.34 5.65 7.28
N LYS A 95 8.94 6.15 6.19
CA LYS A 95 8.54 7.44 5.57
C LYS A 95 7.07 7.42 5.12
N VAL A 96 6.64 6.34 4.47
CA VAL A 96 5.24 6.25 4.00
C VAL A 96 4.27 5.99 5.13
N MET A 97 4.64 5.25 6.17
CA MET A 97 3.85 5.07 7.39
C MET A 97 3.62 6.42 8.09
N ASN A 98 4.67 7.20 8.34
CA ASN A 98 4.55 8.52 8.96
C ASN A 98 3.66 9.49 8.15
N ARG A 99 3.64 9.35 6.82
CA ARG A 99 2.74 10.14 5.97
C ARG A 99 1.31 9.66 6.09
N PHE A 100 1.11 8.35 6.13
CA PHE A 100 -0.21 7.75 6.34
C PHE A 100 -0.79 8.12 7.71
N GLU A 101 0.01 8.04 8.77
CA GLU A 101 -0.41 8.44 10.13
C GLU A 101 -0.96 9.86 10.16
N LYS A 102 -0.29 10.81 9.49
CA LYS A 102 -0.79 12.19 9.41
C LYS A 102 -2.16 12.28 8.72
N GLU A 103 -2.37 11.61 7.60
CA GLU A 103 -3.67 11.60 6.92
C GLU A 103 -4.74 10.88 7.76
N PHE A 104 -4.35 9.85 8.52
CA PHE A 104 -5.24 9.14 9.45
C PHE A 104 -5.63 10.04 10.64
N ASP A 105 -4.66 10.75 11.22
CA ASP A 105 -4.89 11.68 12.32
C ASP A 105 -5.78 12.87 11.91
N GLU A 106 -5.66 13.36 10.68
CA GLU A 106 -6.56 14.39 10.13
C GLU A 106 -8.02 13.91 10.11
N ILE A 107 -8.26 12.69 9.66
CA ILE A 107 -9.60 12.10 9.66
C ILE A 107 -10.10 11.92 11.09
N LYS A 108 -9.27 11.35 11.97
CA LYS A 108 -9.57 11.11 13.36
C LYS A 108 -9.94 12.42 14.07
N LYS A 109 -9.13 13.46 13.90
CA LYS A 109 -9.36 14.79 14.48
C LYS A 109 -10.67 15.39 14.00
N SER A 110 -10.95 15.31 12.69
CA SER A 110 -12.21 15.82 12.14
C SER A 110 -13.44 15.11 12.74
N ILE A 111 -13.31 13.81 13.05
CA ILE A 111 -14.38 13.05 13.73
C ILE A 111 -14.49 13.48 15.21
N GLU A 112 -13.38 13.67 15.92
CA GLU A 112 -13.35 14.11 17.31
C GLU A 112 -13.94 15.52 17.51
N GLU A 113 -13.79 16.38 16.50
CA GLU A 113 -14.27 17.78 16.50
C GLU A 113 -15.66 17.94 15.87
N ASP A 114 -16.32 16.85 15.43
CA ASP A 114 -17.58 16.86 14.66
C ASP A 114 -17.52 17.77 13.41
N ASP A 115 -16.34 17.91 12.79
CA ASP A 115 -16.08 18.75 11.64
C ASP A 115 -16.50 18.06 10.33
N GLU A 116 -17.79 18.16 10.02
CA GLU A 116 -18.38 17.59 8.80
C GLU A 116 -17.78 18.19 7.52
N GLU A 117 -17.54 19.52 7.50
CA GLU A 117 -16.98 20.19 6.33
C GLU A 117 -15.59 19.65 6.01
N LYS A 118 -14.75 19.49 7.01
CA LYS A 118 -13.40 18.93 6.86
C LYS A 118 -13.43 17.48 6.41
N LEU A 119 -14.31 16.66 6.94
CA LEU A 119 -14.50 15.28 6.49
C LEU A 119 -14.89 15.21 5.01
N GLN A 120 -15.83 16.05 4.57
CA GLN A 120 -16.23 16.11 3.17
C GLN A 120 -15.07 16.54 2.25
N GLU A 121 -14.26 17.51 2.66
CA GLU A 121 -13.04 17.91 1.94
C GLU A 121 -12.07 16.73 1.76
N LEU A 122 -11.83 15.96 2.83
CA LEU A 122 -10.94 14.79 2.80
C LEU A 122 -11.47 13.69 1.86
N PHE A 123 -12.78 13.45 1.87
CA PHE A 123 -13.42 12.48 0.97
C PHE A 123 -13.35 12.92 -0.50
N ILE A 124 -13.62 14.19 -0.79
CA ILE A 124 -13.48 14.75 -2.15
C ILE A 124 -12.02 14.65 -2.62
N LYS A 125 -11.06 14.96 -1.74
CA LYS A 125 -9.62 14.83 -2.03
C LYS A 125 -9.26 13.39 -2.42
N SER A 126 -9.77 12.39 -1.67
CA SER A 126 -9.49 10.98 -1.95
C SER A 126 -10.14 10.51 -3.25
N THR A 127 -11.39 10.88 -3.51
CA THR A 127 -12.10 10.58 -4.76
C THR A 127 -11.35 11.10 -5.98
N LYS A 128 -10.97 12.38 -5.98
CA LYS A 128 -10.20 12.99 -7.07
C LYS A 128 -8.83 12.34 -7.29
N ARG A 129 -8.21 11.81 -6.25
CA ARG A 129 -6.94 11.06 -6.36
C ARG A 129 -7.19 9.68 -6.97
N ARG A 130 -8.23 8.99 -6.53
CA ARG A 130 -8.58 7.64 -7.00
C ARG A 130 -8.95 7.62 -8.49
N GLU A 131 -9.64 8.67 -8.98
CA GLU A 131 -10.00 8.81 -10.38
C GLU A 131 -8.80 8.93 -11.34
N LYS A 132 -7.60 9.22 -10.81
CA LYS A 132 -6.36 9.37 -11.58
C LYS A 132 -5.49 8.10 -11.61
N LEU A 133 -5.90 7.05 -10.90
CA LEU A 133 -5.21 5.78 -10.83
C LEU A 133 -5.79 4.76 -11.79
#